data_10ae9a35a46296006611434620bdee9b
#
_entry.id   10ae9a35a46296006611434620bdee9b
#
_cell.length_a   1.000
_cell.length_b   1.000
_cell.length_c   1.000
_cell.angle_alpha   90.00
_cell.angle_beta   90.00
_cell.angle_gamma   90.00
#
_symmetry.space_group_name_H-M   'P 1'
#
loop_
_entity.id
_entity.type
_entity.pdbx_description
1 polymer ?
#
loop_
_entity_poly.entity_id
_entity_poly.type
_entity_poly.pdbx_seq_one_letter_code
_entity_poly.pdbx_strand_id
1 'polypeptide(L)'
;MNNVFVYIELENGVPADVSLELLTKGRELATTLGVKLEAVVLGHNLGDIAQELAKYGADTVWTADDKEFAPFRTLPHTAVMCGLIEQEKPQIALFGATSIGRDFAPRVSSALFSGLTADCTQLVIGDHKDAKTGTEYENLLYQIRPAFGGNIIATIVNPDHRPQMATVREGVMRKEYAAKPGAGEVKPIDWKKFLKESDLVVKFSTARSKNARSISKARAWWLPAVTA
;
A
#
# COMPACT_ATOMS: atom_id res chain seq x y z
N MET A 1 2.75 20.88 2.62
CA MET A 1 2.28 19.50 2.85
C MET A 1 2.56 18.71 1.61
N ASN A 2 2.98 17.47 1.79
CA ASN A 2 3.34 16.60 0.70
C ASN A 2 2.21 15.61 0.40
N ASN A 3 2.30 14.94 -0.74
CA ASN A 3 1.22 14.17 -1.32
C ASN A 3 0.88 12.87 -0.57
N VAL A 4 -0.22 12.22 -0.95
CA VAL A 4 -0.62 10.90 -0.48
C VAL A 4 -0.14 9.86 -1.49
N PHE A 5 0.66 8.89 -1.04
CA PHE A 5 1.12 7.76 -1.84
C PHE A 5 0.25 6.53 -1.61
N VAL A 6 -0.07 5.82 -2.67
CA VAL A 6 -0.69 4.49 -2.65
C VAL A 6 0.18 3.53 -3.45
N TYR A 7 0.70 2.51 -2.80
CA TYR A 7 1.38 1.42 -3.50
C TYR A 7 0.36 0.52 -4.19
N ILE A 8 0.56 0.30 -5.48
CA ILE A 8 -0.31 -0.54 -6.31
C ILE A 8 0.31 -1.93 -6.42
N GLU A 9 -0.31 -2.88 -5.76
CA GLU A 9 0.02 -4.29 -5.90
C GLU A 9 -0.54 -4.82 -7.21
N LEU A 10 0.26 -5.64 -7.89
CA LEU A 10 -0.12 -6.26 -9.17
C LEU A 10 -0.33 -7.77 -9.00
N GLU A 11 -1.50 -8.24 -9.40
CA GLU A 11 -1.83 -9.65 -9.53
C GLU A 11 -1.88 -10.02 -11.02
N ASN A 12 -0.91 -10.81 -11.47
CA ASN A 12 -0.79 -11.18 -12.89
C ASN A 12 -0.76 -9.98 -13.86
N GLY A 13 -0.13 -8.87 -13.44
CA GLY A 13 -0.02 -7.64 -14.25
C GLY A 13 -1.23 -6.71 -14.16
N VAL A 14 -2.23 -7.02 -13.35
CA VAL A 14 -3.44 -6.20 -13.14
C VAL A 14 -3.42 -5.64 -11.71
N PRO A 15 -3.85 -4.39 -11.47
CA PRO A 15 -3.98 -3.85 -10.12
C PRO A 15 -4.90 -4.71 -9.24
N ALA A 16 -4.41 -5.10 -8.06
CA ALA A 16 -5.21 -5.81 -7.07
C ALA A 16 -6.38 -4.94 -6.58
N ASP A 17 -7.51 -5.54 -6.27
CA ASP A 17 -8.72 -4.83 -5.84
C ASP A 17 -8.47 -3.92 -4.63
N VAL A 18 -7.71 -4.38 -3.65
CA VAL A 18 -7.34 -3.57 -2.48
C VAL A 18 -6.59 -2.29 -2.87
N SER A 19 -5.76 -2.32 -3.90
CA SER A 19 -5.04 -1.13 -4.38
C SER A 19 -6.01 -0.11 -4.98
N LEU A 20 -7.06 -0.56 -5.66
CA LEU A 20 -8.11 0.32 -6.21
C LEU A 20 -9.02 0.89 -5.10
N GLU A 21 -9.32 0.10 -4.07
CA GLU A 21 -9.99 0.56 -2.85
C GLU A 21 -9.15 1.66 -2.17
N LEU A 22 -7.83 1.45 -2.08
CA LEU A 22 -6.91 2.43 -1.49
C LEU A 22 -6.78 3.70 -2.30
N LEU A 23 -6.87 3.66 -3.63
CA LEU A 23 -6.92 4.87 -4.45
C LEU A 23 -8.19 5.67 -4.16
N THR A 24 -9.35 5.01 -4.06
CA THR A 24 -10.60 5.67 -3.69
C THR A 24 -10.48 6.38 -2.33
N LYS A 25 -9.99 5.69 -1.31
CA LYS A 25 -9.76 6.29 0.01
C LYS A 25 -8.66 7.34 0.00
N GLY A 26 -7.56 7.10 -0.73
CA GLY A 26 -6.47 8.03 -0.91
C GLY A 26 -6.92 9.34 -1.56
N ARG A 27 -7.86 9.29 -2.52
CA ARG A 27 -8.45 10.49 -3.12
C ARG A 27 -9.24 11.33 -2.10
N GLU A 28 -10.00 10.67 -1.24
CA GLU A 28 -10.72 11.32 -0.14
C GLU A 28 -9.74 12.03 0.81
N LEU A 29 -8.71 11.32 1.27
CA LEU A 29 -7.68 11.87 2.16
C LEU A 29 -6.92 13.03 1.51
N ALA A 30 -6.50 12.86 0.25
CA ALA A 30 -5.78 13.89 -0.49
C ALA A 30 -6.64 15.14 -0.72
N THR A 31 -7.94 14.98 -0.95
CA THR A 31 -8.89 16.10 -1.08
C THR A 31 -9.02 16.85 0.24
N THR A 32 -9.14 16.14 1.36
CA THR A 32 -9.21 16.75 2.70
C THR A 32 -7.94 17.54 3.02
N LEU A 33 -6.77 17.02 2.62
CA LEU A 33 -5.48 17.66 2.85
C LEU A 33 -5.15 18.77 1.82
N GLY A 34 -5.89 18.89 0.72
CA GLY A 34 -5.59 19.81 -0.37
C GLY A 34 -4.31 19.46 -1.15
N VAL A 35 -3.97 18.16 -1.26
CA VAL A 35 -2.76 17.66 -1.90
C VAL A 35 -3.08 16.68 -3.05
N LYS A 36 -2.05 16.24 -3.79
CA LYS A 36 -2.20 15.24 -4.85
C LYS A 36 -2.27 13.82 -4.29
N LEU A 37 -3.01 12.97 -5.01
CA LEU A 37 -2.96 11.52 -4.87
C LEU A 37 -1.98 10.97 -5.90
N GLU A 38 -0.99 10.20 -5.44
CA GLU A 38 0.02 9.61 -6.29
C GLU A 38 0.05 8.09 -6.11
N ALA A 39 -0.05 7.37 -7.22
CA ALA A 39 0.08 5.92 -7.26
C ALA A 39 1.54 5.53 -7.52
N VAL A 40 2.02 4.47 -6.88
CA VAL A 40 3.36 3.90 -7.11
C VAL A 40 3.20 2.48 -7.63
N VAL A 41 3.69 2.21 -8.83
CA VAL A 41 3.58 0.93 -9.52
C VAL A 41 4.96 0.41 -9.89
N LEU A 42 5.31 -0.76 -9.36
CA LEU A 42 6.53 -1.48 -9.72
C LEU A 42 6.14 -2.80 -10.36
N GLY A 43 6.54 -3.04 -11.62
CA GLY A 43 6.11 -4.23 -12.35
C GLY A 43 6.81 -4.40 -13.68
N HIS A 44 6.22 -5.20 -14.55
CA HIS A 44 6.72 -5.43 -15.90
C HIS A 44 5.57 -5.46 -16.91
N ASN A 45 5.78 -4.83 -18.07
CA ASN A 45 4.77 -4.63 -19.11
C ASN A 45 3.52 -3.89 -18.57
N LEU A 46 3.74 -2.74 -17.93
CA LEU A 46 2.69 -1.97 -17.27
C LEU A 46 1.65 -1.37 -18.22
N GLY A 47 2.00 -1.18 -19.50
CA GLY A 47 1.06 -0.69 -20.53
C GLY A 47 0.35 0.60 -20.10
N ASP A 48 -0.98 0.60 -20.28
CA ASP A 48 -1.85 1.77 -20.00
C ASP A 48 -2.36 1.83 -18.56
N ILE A 49 -1.67 1.19 -17.60
CA ILE A 49 -2.10 1.10 -16.19
C ILE A 49 -2.39 2.47 -15.58
N ALA A 50 -1.67 3.51 -15.98
CA ALA A 50 -1.86 4.86 -15.47
C ALA A 50 -3.25 5.42 -15.81
N GLN A 51 -3.78 5.10 -16.98
CA GLN A 51 -5.13 5.51 -17.39
C GLN A 51 -6.20 4.84 -16.54
N GLU A 52 -5.97 3.57 -16.17
CA GLU A 52 -6.88 2.85 -15.26
C GLU A 52 -6.86 3.48 -13.87
N LEU A 53 -5.66 3.72 -13.30
CA LEU A 53 -5.50 4.30 -11.97
C LEU A 53 -6.04 5.75 -11.90
N ALA A 54 -5.96 6.51 -12.99
CA ALA A 54 -6.53 7.86 -13.09
C ALA A 54 -8.05 7.87 -12.89
N LYS A 55 -8.77 6.83 -13.31
CA LYS A 55 -10.22 6.71 -13.08
C LYS A 55 -10.56 6.66 -11.59
N TYR A 56 -9.65 6.15 -10.75
CA TYR A 56 -9.78 6.12 -9.30
C TYR A 56 -9.20 7.36 -8.61
N GLY A 57 -8.80 8.37 -9.40
CA GLY A 57 -8.40 9.69 -8.90
C GLY A 57 -6.89 9.89 -8.73
N ALA A 58 -6.03 9.01 -9.25
CA ALA A 58 -4.59 9.23 -9.24
C ALA A 58 -4.20 10.43 -10.11
N ASP A 59 -3.60 11.45 -9.50
CA ASP A 59 -3.10 12.62 -10.21
C ASP A 59 -1.76 12.33 -10.90
N THR A 60 -0.90 11.57 -10.22
CA THR A 60 0.40 11.15 -10.73
C THR A 60 0.56 9.64 -10.53
N VAL A 61 1.19 8.98 -11.50
CA VAL A 61 1.51 7.56 -11.43
C VAL A 61 3.02 7.37 -11.62
N TRP A 62 3.70 7.04 -10.55
CA TRP A 62 5.10 6.69 -10.53
C TRP A 62 5.28 5.25 -11.01
N THR A 63 6.05 5.04 -12.06
CA THR A 63 6.22 3.72 -12.68
C THR A 63 7.67 3.27 -12.72
N ALA A 64 7.92 2.02 -12.32
CA ALA A 64 9.15 1.31 -12.65
C ALA A 64 8.76 0.06 -13.43
N ASP A 65 8.89 0.14 -14.76
CA ASP A 65 8.57 -0.96 -15.67
C ASP A 65 9.85 -1.70 -16.06
N ASP A 66 10.12 -2.80 -15.38
CA ASP A 66 11.24 -3.67 -15.68
C ASP A 66 10.95 -5.10 -15.18
N LYS A 67 11.54 -6.10 -15.88
CA LYS A 67 11.47 -7.52 -15.51
C LYS A 67 11.95 -7.81 -14.08
N GLU A 68 12.79 -6.94 -13.53
CA GLU A 68 13.27 -7.05 -12.15
C GLU A 68 12.16 -6.90 -11.11
N PHE A 69 11.01 -6.32 -11.48
CA PHE A 69 9.84 -6.14 -10.59
C PHE A 69 8.72 -7.16 -10.81
N ALA A 70 8.93 -8.14 -11.69
CA ALA A 70 7.99 -9.23 -11.89
C ALA A 70 8.72 -10.59 -11.93
N PRO A 71 8.36 -11.56 -11.10
CA PRO A 71 7.37 -11.46 -9.99
C PRO A 71 7.88 -10.61 -8.82
N PHE A 72 6.97 -10.29 -7.88
CA PHE A 72 7.31 -9.50 -6.68
C PHE A 72 8.48 -10.11 -5.90
N ARG A 73 9.42 -9.25 -5.53
CA ARG A 73 10.55 -9.57 -4.62
C ARG A 73 10.69 -8.44 -3.59
N THR A 74 10.66 -8.79 -2.34
CA THR A 74 10.59 -7.82 -1.24
C THR A 74 11.74 -6.82 -1.24
N LEU A 75 13.00 -7.27 -1.42
CA LEU A 75 14.18 -6.39 -1.31
C LEU A 75 14.21 -5.30 -2.40
N PRO A 76 14.11 -5.64 -3.72
CA PRO A 76 14.12 -4.61 -4.76
C PRO A 76 12.96 -3.62 -4.62
N HIS A 77 11.75 -4.12 -4.32
CA HIS A 77 10.60 -3.26 -4.13
C HIS A 77 10.79 -2.33 -2.93
N THR A 78 11.34 -2.84 -1.80
CA THR A 78 11.64 -2.01 -0.61
C THR A 78 12.64 -0.92 -0.94
N ALA A 79 13.75 -1.25 -1.61
CA ALA A 79 14.78 -0.27 -1.94
C ALA A 79 14.23 0.87 -2.82
N VAL A 80 13.46 0.53 -3.85
CA VAL A 80 12.87 1.54 -4.75
C VAL A 80 11.81 2.38 -4.04
N MET A 81 10.94 1.74 -3.25
CA MET A 81 9.89 2.47 -2.52
C MET A 81 10.48 3.42 -1.47
N CYS A 82 11.48 2.98 -0.72
CA CYS A 82 12.18 3.83 0.25
C CYS A 82 12.88 5.00 -0.44
N GLY A 83 13.62 4.75 -1.52
CA GLY A 83 14.30 5.82 -2.26
C GLY A 83 13.33 6.84 -2.84
N LEU A 84 12.18 6.40 -3.36
CA LEU A 84 11.15 7.30 -3.86
C LEU A 84 10.52 8.12 -2.71
N ILE A 85 10.22 7.49 -1.57
CA ILE A 85 9.68 8.18 -0.39
C ILE A 85 10.66 9.22 0.14
N GLU A 86 11.95 8.91 0.21
CA GLU A 86 12.99 9.85 0.66
C GLU A 86 13.14 11.04 -0.29
N GLN A 87 12.96 10.82 -1.61
CA GLN A 87 13.02 11.85 -2.63
C GLN A 87 11.78 12.76 -2.59
N GLU A 88 10.58 12.19 -2.62
CA GLU A 88 9.31 12.90 -2.78
C GLU A 88 8.67 13.32 -1.44
N LYS A 89 9.06 12.68 -0.34
CA LYS A 89 8.63 12.97 1.03
C LYS A 89 7.12 13.07 1.19
N PRO A 90 6.36 12.02 0.82
CA PRO A 90 4.91 12.03 0.99
C PRO A 90 4.53 12.16 2.46
N GLN A 91 3.35 12.74 2.72
CA GLN A 91 2.81 12.81 4.08
C GLN A 91 2.24 11.48 4.55
N ILE A 92 1.63 10.73 3.63
CA ILE A 92 0.96 9.46 3.88
C ILE A 92 1.44 8.44 2.83
N ALA A 93 1.62 7.19 3.25
CA ALA A 93 1.87 6.07 2.36
C ALA A 93 0.99 4.88 2.74
N LEU A 94 0.16 4.42 1.80
CA LEU A 94 -0.84 3.37 2.01
C LEU A 94 -0.48 2.10 1.23
N PHE A 95 -0.74 0.95 1.85
CA PHE A 95 -0.46 -0.38 1.31
C PHE A 95 -1.66 -1.31 1.56
N GLY A 96 -1.91 -2.29 0.69
CA GLY A 96 -2.86 -3.36 0.96
C GLY A 96 -2.36 -4.29 2.07
N ALA A 97 -3.25 -4.82 2.91
CA ALA A 97 -2.91 -5.81 3.93
C ALA A 97 -2.98 -7.26 3.37
N THR A 98 -2.51 -7.45 2.15
CA THR A 98 -2.33 -8.73 1.47
C THR A 98 -1.15 -9.51 2.05
N SER A 99 -0.90 -10.72 1.57
CA SER A 99 0.32 -11.46 1.92
C SER A 99 1.59 -10.70 1.51
N ILE A 100 1.56 -10.01 0.36
CA ILE A 100 2.67 -9.18 -0.12
C ILE A 100 2.81 -7.93 0.75
N GLY A 101 1.74 -7.18 0.95
CA GLY A 101 1.79 -5.94 1.71
C GLY A 101 2.17 -6.12 3.18
N ARG A 102 1.80 -7.25 3.80
CA ARG A 102 2.18 -7.61 5.18
C ARG A 102 3.68 -7.94 5.33
N ASP A 103 4.37 -8.35 4.28
CA ASP A 103 5.83 -8.49 4.26
C ASP A 103 6.52 -7.17 3.85
N PHE A 104 5.96 -6.48 2.88
CA PHE A 104 6.56 -5.31 2.24
C PHE A 104 6.48 -4.03 3.10
N ALA A 105 5.28 -3.64 3.55
CA ALA A 105 5.09 -2.37 4.24
C ALA A 105 5.90 -2.26 5.56
N PRO A 106 6.03 -3.32 6.41
CA PRO A 106 6.88 -3.25 7.59
C PRO A 106 8.37 -3.04 7.27
N ARG A 107 8.85 -3.57 6.15
CA ARG A 107 10.25 -3.36 5.73
C ARG A 107 10.50 -1.93 5.30
N VAL A 108 9.55 -1.34 4.55
CA VAL A 108 9.61 0.09 4.18
C VAL A 108 9.56 0.95 5.44
N SER A 109 8.64 0.67 6.37
CA SER A 109 8.50 1.36 7.64
C SER A 109 9.79 1.31 8.47
N SER A 110 10.37 0.13 8.62
CA SER A 110 11.62 -0.06 9.37
C SER A 110 12.81 0.68 8.72
N ALA A 111 12.93 0.63 7.39
CA ALA A 111 14.02 1.31 6.68
C ALA A 111 13.93 2.84 6.79
N LEU A 112 12.72 3.39 6.84
CA LEU A 112 12.45 4.83 6.95
C LEU A 112 12.34 5.32 8.41
N PHE A 113 12.48 4.42 9.39
CA PHE A 113 12.25 4.75 10.81
C PHE A 113 10.90 5.43 11.06
N SER A 114 9.87 5.05 10.31
CA SER A 114 8.53 5.60 10.41
C SER A 114 7.56 4.58 11.00
N GLY A 115 6.50 5.05 11.69
CA GLY A 115 5.48 4.19 12.26
C GLY A 115 4.55 3.61 11.20
N LEU A 116 4.17 2.34 11.36
CA LEU A 116 3.20 1.64 10.51
C LEU A 116 2.09 1.03 11.35
N THR A 117 0.85 1.36 11.06
CA THR A 117 -0.31 0.65 11.62
C THR A 117 -0.79 -0.43 10.64
N ALA A 118 -0.78 -1.66 11.11
CA ALA A 118 -1.17 -2.80 10.28
C ALA A 118 -2.67 -3.09 10.36
N ASP A 119 -3.25 -3.52 9.21
CA ASP A 119 -4.58 -4.11 9.13
C ASP A 119 -5.72 -3.14 9.52
N CYS A 120 -5.60 -1.89 9.10
CA CYS A 120 -6.59 -0.86 9.32
C CYS A 120 -7.90 -1.17 8.61
N THR A 121 -9.01 -0.75 9.21
CA THR A 121 -10.36 -0.85 8.64
C THR A 121 -10.96 0.52 8.33
N GLN A 122 -10.37 1.59 8.85
CA GLN A 122 -10.79 2.96 8.56
C GLN A 122 -9.60 3.91 8.65
N LEU A 123 -9.60 4.93 7.80
CA LEU A 123 -8.62 6.01 7.74
C LEU A 123 -9.35 7.36 7.69
N VAL A 124 -8.95 8.32 8.53
CA VAL A 124 -9.58 9.65 8.59
C VAL A 124 -8.49 10.69 8.87
N ILE A 125 -8.63 11.91 8.34
CA ILE A 125 -7.79 13.04 8.74
C ILE A 125 -8.45 13.76 9.91
N GLY A 126 -7.64 14.12 10.91
CA GLY A 126 -8.09 14.88 12.07
C GLY A 126 -6.95 15.53 12.83
N ASP A 127 -7.32 16.42 13.76
CA ASP A 127 -6.39 17.12 14.62
C ASP A 127 -6.28 16.40 15.96
N HIS A 128 -5.08 16.34 16.52
CA HIS A 128 -4.81 15.63 17.75
C HIS A 128 -4.08 16.53 18.76
N LYS A 129 -4.57 16.52 19.98
CA LYS A 129 -3.89 17.18 21.09
C LYS A 129 -3.31 16.11 22.02
N ASP A 130 -2.00 16.13 22.19
CA ASP A 130 -1.33 15.26 23.14
C ASP A 130 -1.70 15.68 24.56
N ALA A 131 -2.32 14.77 25.31
CA ALA A 131 -2.78 15.05 26.68
C ALA A 131 -1.63 15.25 27.69
N LYS A 132 -0.42 14.74 27.38
CA LYS A 132 0.73 14.84 28.28
C LYS A 132 1.54 16.10 28.05
N THR A 133 1.79 16.44 26.78
CA THR A 133 2.63 17.58 26.38
C THR A 133 1.80 18.84 26.11
N GLY A 134 0.50 18.71 25.88
CA GLY A 134 -0.37 19.78 25.43
C GLY A 134 -0.12 20.21 23.98
N THR A 135 0.75 19.52 23.24
CA THR A 135 1.08 19.83 21.85
C THR A 135 -0.12 19.53 20.95
N GLU A 136 -0.43 20.46 20.08
CA GLU A 136 -1.50 20.30 19.07
C GLU A 136 -0.87 19.95 17.73
N TYR A 137 -1.39 18.91 17.09
CA TYR A 137 -0.99 18.40 15.79
C TYR A 137 -2.17 18.49 14.84
N GLU A 138 -1.99 19.14 13.72
CA GLU A 138 -3.02 19.28 12.68
C GLU A 138 -2.84 18.26 11.56
N ASN A 139 -3.96 17.85 10.96
CA ASN A 139 -3.98 17.04 9.75
C ASN A 139 -3.24 15.68 9.89
N LEU A 140 -3.39 15.01 11.02
CA LEU A 140 -2.88 13.67 11.22
C LEU A 140 -3.79 12.60 10.60
N LEU A 141 -3.17 11.51 10.15
CA LEU A 141 -3.87 10.31 9.72
C LEU A 141 -4.29 9.50 10.96
N TYR A 142 -5.59 9.43 11.23
CA TYR A 142 -6.16 8.51 12.21
C TYR A 142 -6.29 7.13 11.57
N GLN A 143 -5.56 6.19 12.13
CA GLN A 143 -5.42 4.83 11.65
C GLN A 143 -6.22 3.93 12.58
N ILE A 144 -7.40 3.53 12.13
CA ILE A 144 -8.40 2.85 12.96
C ILE A 144 -8.41 1.37 12.62
N ARG A 145 -8.27 0.53 13.63
CA ARG A 145 -8.27 -0.93 13.49
C ARG A 145 -8.96 -1.62 14.65
N PRO A 146 -9.60 -2.78 14.44
CA PRO A 146 -10.06 -3.63 15.52
C PRO A 146 -8.86 -4.25 16.25
N ALA A 147 -8.97 -4.35 17.57
CA ALA A 147 -8.02 -5.00 18.45
C ALA A 147 -8.72 -6.06 19.30
N PHE A 148 -7.95 -7.03 19.82
CA PHE A 148 -8.42 -8.04 20.78
C PHE A 148 -9.78 -8.69 20.43
N GLY A 149 -9.82 -9.49 19.37
CA GLY A 149 -11.03 -10.23 19.00
C GLY A 149 -12.16 -9.40 18.41
N GLY A 150 -11.90 -8.15 18.03
CA GLY A 150 -12.85 -7.27 17.35
C GLY A 150 -13.78 -6.47 18.29
N ASN A 151 -13.69 -6.66 19.60
CA ASN A 151 -14.53 -5.94 20.57
C ASN A 151 -13.99 -4.55 20.95
N ILE A 152 -12.74 -4.26 20.62
CA ILE A 152 -12.07 -2.98 20.89
C ILE A 152 -11.65 -2.37 19.57
N ILE A 153 -11.91 -1.08 19.40
CA ILE A 153 -11.42 -0.30 18.27
C ILE A 153 -10.29 0.59 18.78
N ALA A 154 -9.10 0.44 18.17
CA ALA A 154 -7.95 1.28 18.46
C ALA A 154 -7.82 2.36 17.39
N THR A 155 -7.68 3.61 17.79
CA THR A 155 -7.29 4.73 16.94
C THR A 155 -5.83 5.05 17.21
N ILE A 156 -4.99 4.94 16.19
CA ILE A 156 -3.55 5.14 16.29
C ILE A 156 -3.18 6.37 15.46
N VAL A 157 -2.31 7.21 16.01
CA VAL A 157 -1.74 8.39 15.35
C VAL A 157 -0.21 8.33 15.39
N ASN A 158 0.43 8.86 14.37
CA ASN A 158 1.89 9.01 14.30
C ASN A 158 2.24 10.48 14.05
N PRO A 159 2.39 11.29 15.12
CA PRO A 159 2.56 12.73 14.98
C PRO A 159 3.95 13.14 14.48
N ASP A 160 5.02 12.41 14.86
CA ASP A 160 6.39 12.89 14.74
C ASP A 160 7.09 12.48 13.44
N HIS A 161 6.71 11.34 12.86
CA HIS A 161 7.40 10.77 11.70
C HIS A 161 6.55 10.81 10.43
N ARG A 162 7.23 10.92 9.29
CA ARG A 162 6.63 10.87 7.96
C ARG A 162 7.39 9.89 7.07
N PRO A 163 6.67 9.24 6.14
CA PRO A 163 5.21 9.26 5.95
C PRO A 163 4.46 8.58 7.09
N GLN A 164 3.21 8.97 7.34
CA GLN A 164 2.30 8.20 8.17
C GLN A 164 1.86 6.97 7.36
N MET A 165 2.17 5.77 7.85
CA MET A 165 2.00 4.56 7.06
C MET A 165 0.92 3.66 7.62
N ALA A 166 0.10 3.09 6.74
CA ALA A 166 -0.91 2.10 7.09
C ALA A 166 -0.97 0.97 6.06
N THR A 167 -1.18 -0.27 6.54
CA THR A 167 -1.76 -1.30 5.68
C THR A 167 -3.25 -1.39 5.94
N VAL A 168 -4.04 -1.60 4.89
CA VAL A 168 -5.50 -1.62 4.94
C VAL A 168 -6.01 -2.99 4.53
N ARG A 169 -6.93 -3.54 5.32
CA ARG A 169 -7.56 -4.83 5.06
C ARG A 169 -8.34 -4.79 3.76
N GLU A 170 -8.28 -5.88 3.00
CA GLU A 170 -9.05 -6.04 1.76
C GLU A 170 -10.57 -6.04 2.03
N GLY A 171 -11.34 -5.45 1.12
CA GLY A 171 -12.80 -5.47 1.16
C GLY A 171 -13.43 -4.58 2.25
N VAL A 172 -12.67 -3.71 2.90
CA VAL A 172 -13.20 -2.80 3.93
C VAL A 172 -13.37 -1.36 3.43
N MET A 173 -12.65 -1.00 2.38
CA MET A 173 -12.82 0.29 1.71
C MET A 173 -13.66 0.12 0.45
N ARG A 174 -14.27 1.21 -0.02
CA ARG A 174 -15.03 1.17 -1.27
C ARG A 174 -14.10 1.22 -2.47
N LYS A 175 -14.41 0.47 -3.50
CA LYS A 175 -13.78 0.57 -4.82
C LYS A 175 -14.73 1.31 -5.76
N GLU A 176 -14.53 2.60 -5.90
CA GLU A 176 -15.39 3.48 -6.69
C GLU A 176 -14.56 4.39 -7.58
N TYR A 177 -15.03 4.66 -8.78
CA TYR A 177 -14.40 5.66 -9.63
C TYR A 177 -14.53 7.05 -9.00
N ALA A 178 -13.49 7.84 -9.12
CA ALA A 178 -13.51 9.22 -8.63
C ALA A 178 -14.55 10.05 -9.42
N ALA A 179 -15.28 10.91 -8.73
CA ALA A 179 -16.24 11.82 -9.37
C ALA A 179 -15.57 12.68 -10.47
N LYS A 180 -14.29 12.98 -10.28
CA LYS A 180 -13.42 13.61 -11.29
C LYS A 180 -12.17 12.76 -11.39
N PRO A 181 -11.90 12.15 -12.56
CA PRO A 181 -10.66 11.42 -12.77
C PRO A 181 -9.43 12.28 -12.47
N GLY A 182 -8.38 11.65 -11.95
CA GLY A 182 -7.09 12.30 -11.81
C GLY A 182 -6.42 12.55 -13.16
N ALA A 183 -5.34 13.31 -13.17
CA ALA A 183 -4.60 13.57 -14.42
C ALA A 183 -3.88 12.34 -14.96
N GLY A 184 -3.54 11.39 -14.08
CA GLY A 184 -2.82 10.16 -14.47
C GLY A 184 -1.45 10.46 -15.08
N GLU A 185 -0.80 11.56 -14.66
CA GLU A 185 0.52 11.93 -15.16
C GLU A 185 1.53 10.84 -14.86
N VAL A 186 2.09 10.22 -15.89
CA VAL A 186 3.09 9.15 -15.74
C VAL A 186 4.46 9.75 -15.47
N LYS A 187 5.06 9.33 -14.36
CA LYS A 187 6.44 9.69 -14.00
C LYS A 187 7.30 8.44 -13.87
N PRO A 188 8.27 8.21 -14.75
CA PRO A 188 9.16 7.09 -14.62
C PRO A 188 10.08 7.27 -13.41
N ILE A 189 10.23 6.18 -12.63
CA ILE A 189 11.17 6.13 -11.50
C ILE A 189 12.54 5.74 -12.04
N ASP A 190 13.57 6.51 -11.76
CA ASP A 190 14.96 6.11 -11.97
C ASP A 190 15.37 5.12 -10.85
N TRP A 191 14.80 3.92 -10.92
CA TRP A 191 14.90 2.90 -9.89
C TRP A 191 16.32 2.35 -9.70
N LYS A 192 17.17 2.40 -10.75
CA LYS A 192 18.54 1.87 -10.70
C LYS A 192 19.40 2.58 -9.67
N LYS A 193 19.17 3.85 -9.43
CA LYS A 193 19.89 4.64 -8.41
C LYS A 193 19.60 4.22 -6.97
N PHE A 194 18.48 3.56 -6.75
CA PHE A 194 18.04 3.11 -5.41
C PHE A 194 18.47 1.68 -5.09
N LEU A 195 18.78 0.86 -6.12
CA LEU A 195 19.14 -0.55 -5.94
C LEU A 195 20.63 -0.74 -5.67
N LYS A 196 20.91 -1.67 -4.75
CA LYS A 196 22.23 -2.21 -4.49
C LYS A 196 22.28 -3.66 -4.95
N GLU A 197 23.47 -4.22 -5.21
CA GLU A 197 23.64 -5.64 -5.58
C GLU A 197 23.03 -6.58 -4.52
N SER A 198 23.12 -6.19 -3.25
CA SER A 198 22.50 -6.93 -2.13
C SER A 198 20.98 -7.07 -2.23
N ASP A 199 20.31 -6.19 -2.95
CA ASP A 199 18.85 -6.22 -3.10
C ASP A 199 18.40 -7.21 -4.18
N LEU A 200 19.32 -7.66 -5.04
CA LEU A 200 19.08 -8.55 -6.16
C LEU A 200 19.54 -10.01 -5.93
N VAL A 201 19.86 -10.36 -4.68
CA VAL A 201 20.39 -11.71 -4.33
C VAL A 201 19.38 -12.83 -4.55
N VAL A 202 18.08 -12.56 -4.41
CA VAL A 202 17.03 -13.53 -4.64
C VAL A 202 16.63 -13.55 -6.11
N LYS A 203 16.80 -14.71 -6.75
CA LYS A 203 16.41 -14.93 -8.14
C LYS A 203 15.35 -16.02 -8.22
N PHE A 204 14.31 -15.80 -9.03
CA PHE A 204 13.37 -16.88 -9.35
C PHE A 204 13.96 -17.79 -10.41
N SER A 205 14.03 -19.10 -10.11
CA SER A 205 14.41 -20.11 -11.10
C SER A 205 13.20 -20.65 -11.86
N THR A 206 12.05 -20.83 -11.16
CA THR A 206 10.82 -21.36 -11.76
C THR A 206 9.63 -20.97 -10.91
N ALA A 207 8.58 -20.41 -11.51
CA ALA A 207 7.27 -20.24 -10.88
C ALA A 207 6.39 -21.45 -11.21
N ARG A 208 5.98 -22.23 -10.20
CA ARG A 208 5.05 -23.35 -10.37
C ARG A 208 3.65 -22.92 -9.90
N SER A 209 2.73 -22.71 -10.84
CA SER A 209 1.32 -22.51 -10.52
C SER A 209 0.74 -23.81 -9.95
N LYS A 210 0.17 -23.78 -8.74
CA LYS A 210 -0.67 -24.89 -8.25
C LYS A 210 -2.04 -24.73 -8.88
N ASN A 211 -2.41 -25.67 -9.76
CA ASN A 211 -3.77 -25.72 -10.29
C ASN A 211 -4.81 -25.76 -9.16
N ALA A 212 -5.90 -25.03 -9.30
CA ALA A 212 -6.99 -24.92 -8.33
C ALA A 212 -7.53 -26.27 -7.83
N ARG A 213 -7.40 -27.35 -8.62
CA ARG A 213 -7.79 -28.73 -8.24
C ARG A 213 -6.94 -29.32 -7.09
N SER A 214 -5.73 -28.83 -6.83
CA SER A 214 -4.91 -29.34 -5.73
C SER A 214 -5.29 -28.69 -4.39
N ILE A 215 -5.93 -27.52 -4.41
CA ILE A 215 -6.36 -26.80 -3.19
C ILE A 215 -7.63 -27.45 -2.61
N SER A 216 -8.52 -27.98 -3.45
CA SER A 216 -9.75 -28.65 -3.00
C SER A 216 -9.47 -29.96 -2.26
N LYS A 217 -8.40 -30.70 -2.65
CA LYS A 217 -7.98 -31.92 -1.93
C LYS A 217 -7.32 -31.65 -0.59
N ALA A 218 -6.60 -30.53 -0.43
CA ALA A 218 -5.99 -30.16 0.84
C ALA A 218 -7.00 -29.71 1.92
N ARG A 219 -8.15 -29.15 1.50
CA ARG A 219 -9.22 -28.73 2.44
C ARG A 219 -9.97 -29.90 3.08
N ALA A 220 -9.98 -31.08 2.47
CA ALA A 220 -10.68 -32.25 3.00
C ALA A 220 -10.06 -32.86 4.28
N TRP A 221 -8.85 -32.46 4.65
CA TRP A 221 -8.13 -33.00 5.81
C TRP A 221 -8.36 -32.24 7.11
N TRP A 222 -9.11 -31.13 7.11
CA TRP A 222 -9.29 -30.24 8.27
C TRP A 222 -10.72 -30.15 8.79
N LEU A 223 -11.64 -30.99 8.32
CA LEU A 223 -12.96 -31.13 8.95
C LEU A 223 -12.85 -32.23 10.01
N PRO A 224 -12.99 -31.91 11.32
CA PRO A 224 -13.18 -32.93 12.33
C PRO A 224 -14.51 -33.63 12.01
N ALA A 225 -14.48 -34.93 11.99
CA ALA A 225 -15.69 -35.76 11.92
C ALA A 225 -16.57 -35.39 13.12
N VAL A 226 -17.65 -34.70 12.89
CA VAL A 226 -18.74 -34.56 13.86
C VAL A 226 -19.46 -35.90 13.80
N THR A 227 -19.13 -36.82 14.70
CA THR A 227 -19.93 -37.99 14.98
C THR A 227 -21.18 -37.55 15.74
N ALA A 228 -22.33 -37.92 15.16
CA ALA A 228 -23.64 -37.80 15.80
C ALA A 228 -23.74 -38.62 17.05
#